data_9adc222ab7a5db0fe598820068b479ed
#
_entry.id   9adc222ab7a5db0fe598820068b479ed
#
_cell.length_a   1.000
_cell.length_b   1.000
_cell.length_c   1.000
_cell.angle_alpha   90.00
_cell.angle_beta   90.00
_cell.angle_gamma   90.00
#
_symmetry.space_group_name_H-M   'P 1'
#
loop_
_entity.id
_entity.type
_entity.pdbx_description
1 polymer ?
#
loop_
_entity_poly.entity_id
_entity_poly.type
_entity_poly.pdbx_seq_one_letter_code
_entity_poly.pdbx_strand_id
1 'polypeptide(L)'
;MNRPNINIRKATINDIRLIAYAVGNAIGEAVMPVFCGTDWMNTIAEVASLETSQYSYRNALIAEVEDSPAGVIVAYDGARLEELRSETMRIIHKYKPDFTVSEDETEAGEYYIDTLCVLPQYRKMGIASKLIAAIHEKALAEGHAQLGLIVDFDNPTAERLYTNLGFHRVGTRIFAGHKMWHLVNE
;
A
#
# COMPACT_ATOMS: atom_id res chain seq x y z
N MET A 1 -11.98 -26.08 15.84
CA MET A 1 -10.74 -25.82 15.05
C MET A 1 -10.11 -24.56 15.64
N ASN A 2 -8.87 -24.66 16.12
CA ASN A 2 -8.14 -23.47 16.58
C ASN A 2 -7.96 -22.53 15.40
N ARG A 3 -8.30 -21.23 15.56
CA ARG A 3 -7.95 -20.22 14.57
C ARG A 3 -6.44 -20.11 14.52
N PRO A 4 -5.82 -20.07 13.32
CA PRO A 4 -4.38 -19.92 13.22
C PRO A 4 -3.93 -18.62 13.91
N ASN A 5 -2.77 -18.66 14.53
CA ASN A 5 -2.19 -17.48 15.13
C ASN A 5 -1.76 -16.51 14.01
N ILE A 6 -2.31 -15.28 14.04
CA ILE A 6 -1.95 -14.22 13.09
C ILE A 6 -1.24 -13.14 13.90
N ASN A 7 0.04 -12.96 13.63
CA ASN A 7 0.89 -11.93 14.21
C ASN A 7 1.07 -10.77 13.22
N ILE A 8 1.16 -9.53 13.72
CA ILE A 8 1.50 -8.35 12.91
C ILE A 8 2.82 -7.79 13.44
N ARG A 9 3.77 -7.59 12.55
CA ARG A 9 5.06 -6.99 12.87
C ARG A 9 5.46 -5.89 11.87
N LYS A 10 6.41 -5.06 12.26
CA LYS A 10 7.06 -4.15 11.31
C LYS A 10 7.81 -4.96 10.24
N ALA A 11 7.77 -4.45 9.01
CA ALA A 11 8.59 -5.02 7.95
C ALA A 11 10.08 -4.74 8.19
N THR A 12 10.90 -5.58 7.61
CA THR A 12 12.36 -5.48 7.59
C THR A 12 12.88 -5.50 6.17
N ILE A 13 14.16 -5.30 5.99
CA ILE A 13 14.80 -5.39 4.66
C ILE A 13 14.60 -6.75 3.99
N ASN A 14 14.32 -7.81 4.76
CA ASN A 14 14.06 -9.14 4.21
C ASN A 14 12.67 -9.27 3.56
N ASP A 15 11.78 -8.31 3.81
CA ASP A 15 10.38 -8.33 3.31
C ASP A 15 10.20 -7.57 1.98
N ILE A 16 11.26 -6.94 1.45
CA ILE A 16 11.18 -6.08 0.25
C ILE A 16 10.58 -6.79 -0.98
N ARG A 17 10.80 -8.10 -1.11
CA ARG A 17 10.20 -8.90 -2.20
C ARG A 17 8.69 -9.05 -2.03
N LEU A 18 8.20 -9.23 -0.81
CA LEU A 18 6.76 -9.28 -0.53
C LEU A 18 6.12 -7.90 -0.76
N ILE A 19 6.81 -6.82 -0.36
CA ILE A 19 6.35 -5.45 -0.64
C ILE A 19 6.26 -5.23 -2.15
N ALA A 20 7.31 -5.57 -2.92
CA ALA A 20 7.31 -5.43 -4.37
C ALA A 20 6.18 -6.22 -5.04
N TYR A 21 5.94 -7.46 -4.60
CA TYR A 21 4.82 -8.26 -5.07
C TYR A 21 3.47 -7.59 -4.78
N ALA A 22 3.30 -7.03 -3.58
CA ALA A 22 2.07 -6.36 -3.18
C ALA A 22 1.80 -5.10 -4.02
N VAL A 23 2.81 -4.28 -4.23
CA VAL A 23 2.73 -3.07 -5.08
C VAL A 23 2.35 -3.45 -6.52
N GLY A 24 2.99 -4.50 -7.08
CA GLY A 24 2.62 -5.00 -8.41
C GLY A 24 1.18 -5.48 -8.51
N ASN A 25 0.65 -6.10 -7.45
CA ASN A 25 -0.77 -6.50 -7.39
C ASN A 25 -1.71 -5.29 -7.26
N ALA A 26 -1.33 -4.25 -6.54
CA ALA A 26 -2.15 -3.05 -6.35
C ALA A 26 -2.23 -2.21 -7.63
N ILE A 27 -1.11 -1.98 -8.30
CA ILE A 27 -1.02 -1.22 -9.55
C ILE A 27 -1.54 -2.06 -10.74
N GLY A 28 -1.33 -3.39 -10.70
CA GLY A 28 -1.64 -4.33 -11.78
C GLY A 28 -0.40 -4.75 -12.56
N GLU A 29 -0.10 -6.03 -12.56
CA GLU A 29 1.13 -6.58 -13.18
C GLU A 29 1.29 -6.21 -14.66
N ALA A 30 0.18 -6.04 -15.41
CA ALA A 30 0.22 -5.63 -16.80
C ALA A 30 0.67 -4.16 -17.00
N VAL A 31 0.50 -3.32 -15.98
CA VAL A 31 0.85 -1.89 -16.00
C VAL A 31 2.29 -1.67 -15.50
N MET A 32 2.79 -2.54 -14.64
CA MET A 32 4.11 -2.40 -14.04
C MET A 32 5.26 -2.15 -15.02
N PRO A 33 5.33 -2.82 -16.21
CA PRO A 33 6.38 -2.52 -17.19
C PRO A 33 6.35 -1.08 -17.73
N VAL A 34 5.17 -0.47 -17.80
CA VAL A 34 5.02 0.94 -18.20
C VAL A 34 5.47 1.86 -17.07
N PHE A 35 5.14 1.49 -15.84
CA PHE A 35 5.46 2.25 -14.62
C PHE A 35 6.96 2.27 -14.33
N CYS A 36 7.63 1.11 -14.29
CA CYS A 36 9.01 1.02 -13.79
C CYS A 36 9.92 0.04 -14.55
N GLY A 37 9.52 -0.34 -15.78
CA GLY A 37 10.33 -1.23 -16.63
C GLY A 37 9.99 -2.71 -16.50
N THR A 38 10.51 -3.51 -17.41
CA THR A 38 10.18 -4.96 -17.50
C THR A 38 10.66 -5.77 -16.30
N ASP A 39 11.72 -5.33 -15.62
CA ASP A 39 12.21 -5.95 -14.38
C ASP A 39 11.61 -5.28 -13.14
N TRP A 40 10.32 -4.95 -13.22
CA TRP A 40 9.61 -4.18 -12.22
C TRP A 40 9.72 -4.75 -10.80
N MET A 41 9.77 -6.07 -10.66
CA MET A 41 9.91 -6.73 -9.35
C MET A 41 11.22 -6.33 -8.65
N ASN A 42 12.33 -6.28 -9.37
CA ASN A 42 13.62 -5.83 -8.83
C ASN A 42 13.63 -4.32 -8.63
N THR A 43 13.05 -3.55 -9.56
CA THR A 43 12.94 -2.08 -9.44
C THR A 43 12.16 -1.69 -8.18
N ILE A 44 11.00 -2.28 -7.94
CA ILE A 44 10.20 -1.98 -6.74
C ILE A 44 10.86 -2.52 -5.47
N ALA A 45 11.54 -3.67 -5.53
CA ALA A 45 12.32 -4.15 -4.39
C ALA A 45 13.49 -3.19 -4.04
N GLU A 46 14.13 -2.56 -5.04
CA GLU A 46 15.12 -1.49 -4.81
C GLU A 46 14.46 -0.28 -4.14
N VAL A 47 13.30 0.17 -4.61
CA VAL A 47 12.53 1.25 -3.96
C VAL A 47 12.16 0.88 -2.52
N ALA A 48 11.68 -0.35 -2.29
CA ALA A 48 11.30 -0.82 -0.97
C ALA A 48 12.47 -0.94 0.02
N SER A 49 13.70 -1.08 -0.49
CA SER A 49 14.91 -1.14 0.33
C SER A 49 15.36 0.22 0.89
N LEU A 50 14.86 1.32 0.32
CA LEU A 50 15.15 2.67 0.81
C LEU A 50 14.46 2.90 2.15
N GLU A 51 15.07 3.69 3.02
CA GLU A 51 14.45 4.12 4.28
C GLU A 51 13.36 5.18 4.06
N THR A 52 13.50 5.94 2.98
CA THR A 52 12.60 7.04 2.62
C THR A 52 12.13 6.84 1.18
N SER A 53 10.99 6.22 0.99
CA SER A 53 10.26 6.09 -0.28
C SER A 53 8.80 5.74 0.02
N GLN A 54 7.90 5.87 -0.96
CA GLN A 54 6.49 5.46 -0.77
C GLN A 54 6.40 4.00 -0.33
N TYR A 55 7.14 3.10 -0.99
CA TYR A 55 7.11 1.66 -0.74
C TYR A 55 8.16 1.17 0.27
N SER A 56 8.81 2.08 1.01
CA SER A 56 9.83 1.72 2.00
C SER A 56 9.35 0.62 2.96
N TYR A 57 10.22 -0.35 3.26
CA TYR A 57 9.94 -1.35 4.30
C TYR A 57 9.62 -0.69 5.65
N ARG A 58 10.08 0.55 5.91
CA ARG A 58 9.76 1.31 7.13
C ARG A 58 8.31 1.78 7.19
N ASN A 59 7.65 1.89 6.04
CA ASN A 59 6.24 2.24 5.92
C ASN A 59 5.32 1.01 5.94
N ALA A 60 5.88 -0.21 6.07
CA ALA A 60 5.14 -1.44 5.92
C ALA A 60 4.99 -2.24 7.24
N LEU A 61 3.84 -2.90 7.37
CA LEU A 61 3.60 -3.96 8.34
C LEU A 61 3.35 -5.28 7.62
N ILE A 62 3.84 -6.36 8.22
CA ILE A 62 3.69 -7.73 7.72
C ILE A 62 2.75 -8.50 8.66
N ALA A 63 1.78 -9.19 8.06
CA ALA A 63 1.02 -10.22 8.75
C ALA A 63 1.71 -11.56 8.55
N GLU A 64 1.86 -12.33 9.62
CA GLU A 64 2.37 -13.69 9.63
C GLU A 64 1.31 -14.66 10.12
N VAL A 65 1.27 -15.83 9.51
CA VAL A 65 0.51 -16.99 9.96
C VAL A 65 1.51 -18.09 10.28
N GLU A 66 1.58 -18.50 11.53
CA GLU A 66 2.53 -19.53 11.99
C GLU A 66 3.97 -19.21 11.52
N ASP A 67 4.42 -17.97 11.79
CA ASP A 67 5.74 -17.42 11.43
C ASP A 67 6.03 -17.30 9.92
N SER A 68 5.03 -17.53 9.06
CA SER A 68 5.16 -17.37 7.62
C SER A 68 4.50 -16.07 7.15
N PRO A 69 5.17 -15.22 6.35
CA PRO A 69 4.56 -14.01 5.79
C PRO A 69 3.31 -14.34 4.97
N ALA A 70 2.21 -13.69 5.30
CA ALA A 70 0.88 -13.96 4.75
C ALA A 70 0.21 -12.74 4.11
N GLY A 71 0.67 -11.53 4.44
CA GLY A 71 0.17 -10.30 3.88
C GLY A 71 1.01 -9.10 4.28
N VAL A 72 0.80 -7.98 3.59
CA VAL A 72 1.52 -6.73 3.82
C VAL A 72 0.58 -5.55 3.62
N ILE A 73 0.78 -4.50 4.40
CA ILE A 73 0.19 -3.18 4.22
C ILE A 73 1.31 -2.15 4.21
N VAL A 74 1.24 -1.21 3.26
CA VAL A 74 2.13 -0.05 3.17
C VAL A 74 1.29 1.18 3.41
N ALA A 75 1.68 2.02 4.35
CA ALA A 75 0.96 3.24 4.69
C ALA A 75 1.91 4.30 5.26
N TYR A 76 1.59 5.57 5.02
CA TYR A 76 2.39 6.71 5.44
C TYR A 76 1.54 7.97 5.63
N ASP A 77 2.08 8.96 6.31
CA ASP A 77 1.48 10.31 6.43
C ASP A 77 1.35 10.93 5.04
N GLY A 78 0.13 11.26 4.61
CA GLY A 78 -0.16 11.88 3.32
C GLY A 78 0.58 13.21 3.10
N ALA A 79 0.89 13.94 4.18
CA ALA A 79 1.70 15.16 4.09
C ALA A 79 3.13 14.92 3.56
N ARG A 80 3.62 13.68 3.61
CA ARG A 80 4.96 13.31 3.14
C ARG A 80 4.98 12.79 1.70
N LEU A 81 3.86 12.85 1.00
CA LEU A 81 3.74 12.28 -0.36
C LEU A 81 4.86 12.77 -1.29
N GLU A 82 5.09 14.07 -1.37
CA GLU A 82 6.10 14.65 -2.28
C GLU A 82 7.52 14.16 -1.97
N GLU A 83 7.90 14.16 -0.68
CA GLU A 83 9.19 13.65 -0.20
C GLU A 83 9.38 12.18 -0.61
N LEU A 84 8.40 11.33 -0.26
CA LEU A 84 8.48 9.89 -0.47
C LEU A 84 8.44 9.54 -1.96
N ARG A 85 7.61 10.24 -2.74
CA ARG A 85 7.48 10.07 -4.19
C ARG A 85 8.78 10.47 -4.91
N SER A 86 9.42 11.56 -4.48
CA SER A 86 10.69 12.01 -5.05
C SER A 86 11.74 10.90 -5.00
N GLU A 87 11.89 10.23 -3.86
CA GLU A 87 12.83 9.12 -3.71
C GLU A 87 12.41 7.87 -4.50
N THR A 88 11.11 7.58 -4.57
CA THR A 88 10.56 6.51 -5.41
C THR A 88 10.89 6.77 -6.88
N MET A 89 10.62 7.99 -7.37
CA MET A 89 10.86 8.37 -8.77
C MET A 89 12.34 8.40 -9.10
N ARG A 90 13.22 8.75 -8.17
CA ARG A 90 14.68 8.71 -8.36
C ARG A 90 15.16 7.30 -8.76
N ILE A 91 14.57 6.25 -8.21
CA ILE A 91 14.88 4.87 -8.61
C ILE A 91 14.19 4.51 -9.93
N ILE A 92 12.90 4.82 -10.06
CA ILE A 92 12.13 4.50 -11.27
C ILE A 92 12.78 5.12 -12.52
N HIS A 93 13.25 6.36 -12.43
CA HIS A 93 13.88 7.07 -13.54
C HIS A 93 15.21 6.43 -14.05
N LYS A 94 15.84 5.54 -13.27
CA LYS A 94 16.96 4.76 -13.77
C LYS A 94 16.54 3.79 -14.87
N TYR A 95 15.29 3.34 -14.84
CA TYR A 95 14.74 2.31 -15.74
C TYR A 95 13.69 2.86 -16.71
N LYS A 96 13.00 3.93 -16.29
CA LYS A 96 11.95 4.62 -17.08
C LYS A 96 12.10 6.14 -16.92
N PRO A 97 13.10 6.75 -17.60
CA PRO A 97 13.40 8.19 -17.45
C PRO A 97 12.24 9.13 -17.79
N ASP A 98 11.37 8.71 -18.73
CA ASP A 98 10.27 9.53 -19.22
C ASP A 98 8.96 9.33 -18.44
N PHE A 99 8.95 8.43 -17.43
CA PHE A 99 7.75 8.20 -16.63
C PHE A 99 7.52 9.37 -15.67
N THR A 100 6.28 9.85 -15.64
CA THR A 100 5.86 10.95 -14.74
C THR A 100 4.54 10.63 -14.07
N VAL A 101 4.36 11.10 -12.85
CA VAL A 101 3.09 11.11 -12.13
C VAL A 101 2.81 12.55 -11.78
N SER A 102 1.66 13.05 -12.21
CA SER A 102 1.23 14.45 -12.00
C SER A 102 0.11 14.57 -10.97
N GLU A 103 -0.60 13.48 -10.71
CA GLU A 103 -1.74 13.48 -9.81
C GLU A 103 -1.34 12.99 -8.42
N ASP A 104 -1.96 13.60 -7.39
CA ASP A 104 -1.77 13.22 -6.00
C ASP A 104 -2.84 12.24 -5.54
N GLU A 105 -2.40 11.08 -5.09
CA GLU A 105 -3.27 10.03 -4.54
C GLU A 105 -3.74 10.33 -3.10
N THR A 106 -3.01 11.18 -2.37
CA THR A 106 -3.29 11.55 -0.98
C THR A 106 -2.91 13.00 -0.70
N GLU A 107 -3.21 13.48 0.50
CA GLU A 107 -2.91 14.83 0.97
C GLU A 107 -2.66 14.87 2.49
N ALA A 108 -2.22 16.01 2.99
CA ALA A 108 -2.06 16.23 4.43
C ALA A 108 -3.40 16.07 5.17
N GLY A 109 -3.36 15.46 6.34
CA GLY A 109 -4.52 15.25 7.21
C GLY A 109 -4.95 13.78 7.31
N GLU A 110 -4.54 12.93 6.38
CA GLU A 110 -4.82 11.50 6.43
C GLU A 110 -3.52 10.67 6.53
N TYR A 111 -3.62 9.52 7.18
CA TYR A 111 -2.62 8.47 7.09
C TYR A 111 -3.00 7.56 5.93
N TYR A 112 -2.25 7.63 4.85
CA TYR A 112 -2.64 7.03 3.58
C TYR A 112 -2.22 5.57 3.48
N ILE A 113 -3.17 4.69 3.17
CA ILE A 113 -2.93 3.29 2.82
C ILE A 113 -2.70 3.22 1.32
N ASP A 114 -1.43 3.05 0.95
CA ASP A 114 -0.99 2.93 -0.45
C ASP A 114 -1.24 1.53 -1.00
N THR A 115 -0.86 0.51 -0.25
CA THR A 115 -0.91 -0.88 -0.70
C THR A 115 -1.40 -1.80 0.41
N LEU A 116 -2.34 -2.69 0.10
CA LEU A 116 -2.79 -3.78 0.96
C LEU A 116 -2.87 -5.07 0.14
N CYS A 117 -2.10 -6.08 0.54
CA CYS A 117 -2.12 -7.38 -0.12
C CYS A 117 -2.15 -8.53 0.90
N VAL A 118 -3.01 -9.50 0.67
CA VAL A 118 -3.02 -10.79 1.37
C VAL A 118 -2.75 -11.88 0.36
N LEU A 119 -1.74 -12.71 0.62
CA LEU A 119 -1.36 -13.80 -0.27
C LEU A 119 -2.53 -14.77 -0.49
N PRO A 120 -2.73 -15.29 -1.71
CA PRO A 120 -3.94 -16.05 -2.08
C PRO A 120 -4.31 -17.16 -1.11
N GLN A 121 -3.32 -17.94 -0.65
CA GLN A 121 -3.53 -19.08 0.26
C GLN A 121 -3.96 -18.67 1.68
N TYR A 122 -3.82 -17.40 2.06
CA TYR A 122 -4.19 -16.87 3.39
C TYR A 122 -5.42 -15.94 3.35
N ARG A 123 -6.08 -15.82 2.20
CA ARG A 123 -7.30 -15.00 2.07
C ARG A 123 -8.45 -15.57 2.91
N LYS A 124 -9.42 -14.71 3.24
CA LYS A 124 -10.60 -15.04 4.07
C LYS A 124 -10.29 -15.45 5.51
N MET A 125 -9.07 -15.20 6.00
CA MET A 125 -8.65 -15.46 7.38
C MET A 125 -8.72 -14.22 8.28
N GLY A 126 -9.22 -13.08 7.76
CA GLY A 126 -9.30 -11.82 8.52
C GLY A 126 -8.00 -11.03 8.57
N ILE A 127 -6.98 -11.39 7.78
CA ILE A 127 -5.65 -10.75 7.78
C ILE A 127 -5.74 -9.27 7.38
N ALA A 128 -6.51 -8.92 6.34
CA ALA A 128 -6.67 -7.55 5.90
C ALA A 128 -7.21 -6.66 7.06
N SER A 129 -8.22 -7.12 7.78
CA SER A 129 -8.78 -6.40 8.93
C SER A 129 -7.73 -6.18 10.04
N LYS A 130 -6.89 -7.18 10.30
CA LYS A 130 -5.83 -7.07 11.32
C LYS A 130 -4.73 -6.09 10.89
N LEU A 131 -4.34 -6.10 9.60
CA LEU A 131 -3.36 -5.16 9.06
C LEU A 131 -3.89 -3.72 9.12
N ILE A 132 -5.14 -3.49 8.74
CA ILE A 132 -5.77 -2.16 8.81
C ILE A 132 -5.88 -1.69 10.26
N ALA A 133 -6.30 -2.56 11.20
CA ALA A 133 -6.35 -2.20 12.61
C ALA A 133 -4.97 -1.81 13.16
N ALA A 134 -3.92 -2.55 12.80
CA ALA A 134 -2.56 -2.24 13.23
C ALA A 134 -2.03 -0.92 12.62
N ILE A 135 -2.39 -0.62 11.37
CA ILE A 135 -2.07 0.68 10.76
C ILE A 135 -2.85 1.81 11.43
N HIS A 136 -4.10 1.58 11.79
CA HIS A 136 -4.88 2.59 12.52
C HIS A 136 -4.26 2.92 13.88
N GLU A 137 -3.87 1.91 14.66
CA GLU A 137 -3.14 2.10 15.92
C GLU A 137 -1.83 2.88 15.71
N LYS A 138 -1.07 2.55 14.65
CA LYS A 138 0.16 3.25 14.28
C LYS A 138 -0.13 4.72 13.92
N ALA A 139 -1.13 4.97 13.10
CA ALA A 139 -1.55 6.32 12.68
C ALA A 139 -1.94 7.18 13.88
N LEU A 140 -2.76 6.63 14.80
CA LEU A 140 -3.14 7.32 16.04
C LEU A 140 -1.93 7.67 16.91
N ALA A 141 -0.95 6.75 17.03
CA ALA A 141 0.27 7.00 17.79
C ALA A 141 1.16 8.09 17.16
N GLU A 142 1.03 8.31 15.83
CA GLU A 142 1.71 9.36 15.08
C GLU A 142 0.88 10.65 14.96
N GLY A 143 -0.31 10.71 15.59
CA GLY A 143 -1.15 11.91 15.66
C GLY A 143 -2.19 12.05 14.54
N HIS A 144 -2.43 10.98 13.77
CA HIS A 144 -3.42 10.95 12.69
C HIS A 144 -4.69 10.21 13.16
N ALA A 145 -5.83 10.87 13.13
CA ALA A 145 -7.12 10.24 13.46
C ALA A 145 -7.77 9.56 12.24
N GLN A 146 -7.35 9.91 11.02
CA GLN A 146 -8.00 9.49 9.79
C GLN A 146 -7.08 8.61 8.96
N LEU A 147 -7.59 7.45 8.52
CA LEU A 147 -7.00 6.65 7.44
C LEU A 147 -7.63 7.04 6.11
N GLY A 148 -6.82 7.18 5.05
CA GLY A 148 -7.28 7.42 3.69
C GLY A 148 -6.78 6.36 2.73
N LEU A 149 -7.49 6.14 1.63
CA LEU A 149 -7.08 5.32 0.50
C LEU A 149 -7.86 5.69 -0.76
N ILE A 150 -7.37 5.27 -1.91
CA ILE A 150 -8.11 5.35 -3.17
C ILE A 150 -8.41 3.96 -3.72
N VAL A 151 -9.57 3.81 -4.36
CA VAL A 151 -10.03 2.57 -5.01
C VAL A 151 -10.55 2.89 -6.39
N ASP A 152 -10.09 2.14 -7.40
CA ASP A 152 -10.58 2.28 -8.77
C ASP A 152 -12.11 2.04 -8.83
N PHE A 153 -12.81 2.86 -9.61
CA PHE A 153 -14.25 2.71 -9.84
C PHE A 153 -14.61 1.32 -10.39
N ASP A 154 -13.68 0.73 -11.14
CA ASP A 154 -13.84 -0.58 -11.76
C ASP A 154 -13.48 -1.75 -10.82
N ASN A 155 -13.15 -1.45 -9.53
CA ASN A 155 -12.83 -2.45 -8.52
C ASN A 155 -13.86 -2.50 -7.36
N PRO A 156 -15.12 -2.87 -7.62
CA PRO A 156 -16.18 -2.91 -6.58
C PRO A 156 -15.89 -3.95 -5.48
N THR A 157 -15.02 -4.92 -5.75
CA THR A 157 -14.64 -5.93 -4.75
C THR A 157 -13.75 -5.32 -3.67
N ALA A 158 -12.76 -4.51 -4.06
CA ALA A 158 -11.91 -3.78 -3.11
C ALA A 158 -12.73 -2.73 -2.35
N GLU A 159 -13.59 -1.98 -3.04
CA GLU A 159 -14.46 -1.01 -2.39
C GLU A 159 -15.32 -1.66 -1.31
N ARG A 160 -15.96 -2.79 -1.62
CA ARG A 160 -16.79 -3.54 -0.65
C ARG A 160 -15.98 -4.02 0.55
N LEU A 161 -14.72 -4.45 0.32
CA LEU A 161 -13.82 -4.83 1.41
C LEU A 161 -13.62 -3.65 2.36
N TYR A 162 -13.24 -2.48 1.85
CA TYR A 162 -12.97 -1.30 2.67
C TYR A 162 -14.22 -0.76 3.34
N THR A 163 -15.38 -0.75 2.65
CA THR A 163 -16.67 -0.35 3.25
C THR A 163 -17.04 -1.26 4.43
N ASN A 164 -16.82 -2.57 4.31
CA ASN A 164 -17.05 -3.52 5.41
C ASN A 164 -16.07 -3.31 6.58
N LEU A 165 -14.96 -2.62 6.38
CA LEU A 165 -13.98 -2.26 7.40
C LEU A 165 -14.17 -0.82 7.92
N GLY A 166 -15.31 -0.20 7.59
CA GLY A 166 -15.70 1.10 8.12
C GLY A 166 -15.29 2.30 7.27
N PHE A 167 -14.64 2.09 6.11
CA PHE A 167 -14.35 3.19 5.19
C PHE A 167 -15.61 3.66 4.47
N HIS A 168 -15.68 4.96 4.22
CA HIS A 168 -16.77 5.59 3.46
C HIS A 168 -16.20 6.55 2.41
N ARG A 169 -16.96 6.76 1.33
CA ARG A 169 -16.57 7.68 0.25
C ARG A 169 -16.65 9.12 0.73
N VAL A 170 -15.59 9.90 0.50
CA VAL A 170 -15.57 11.35 0.76
C VAL A 170 -15.37 12.16 -0.52
N GLY A 171 -14.98 11.53 -1.61
CA GLY A 171 -14.78 12.21 -2.89
C GLY A 171 -14.27 11.29 -3.98
N THR A 172 -13.72 11.89 -5.00
CA THR A 172 -13.07 11.20 -6.12
C THR A 172 -11.73 11.84 -6.42
N ARG A 173 -10.78 11.03 -6.91
CA ARG A 173 -9.49 11.49 -7.43
C ARG A 173 -9.29 10.95 -8.85
N ILE A 174 -8.44 11.61 -9.62
CA ILE A 174 -7.86 11.03 -10.83
C ILE A 174 -6.46 10.58 -10.45
N PHE A 175 -6.11 9.35 -10.77
CA PHE A 175 -4.78 8.83 -10.58
C PHE A 175 -4.41 7.89 -11.73
N ALA A 176 -3.24 8.09 -12.33
CA ALA A 176 -2.79 7.35 -13.52
C ALA A 176 -3.85 7.29 -14.66
N GLY A 177 -4.63 8.37 -14.84
CA GLY A 177 -5.71 8.45 -15.82
C GLY A 177 -7.01 7.73 -15.46
N HIS A 178 -7.08 7.08 -14.30
CA HIS A 178 -8.26 6.38 -13.80
C HIS A 178 -9.04 7.22 -12.79
N LYS A 179 -10.37 7.07 -12.76
CA LYS A 179 -11.20 7.62 -11.71
C LYS A 179 -11.18 6.70 -10.49
N MET A 180 -10.83 7.28 -9.35
CA MET A 180 -10.75 6.59 -8.08
C MET A 180 -11.78 7.15 -7.10
N TRP A 181 -12.41 6.29 -6.31
CA TRP A 181 -13.07 6.71 -5.08
C TRP A 181 -12.02 7.04 -4.04
N HIS A 182 -12.14 8.20 -3.38
CA HIS A 182 -11.40 8.50 -2.16
C HIS A 182 -12.26 8.05 -0.97
N LEU A 183 -11.73 7.13 -0.19
CA LEU A 183 -12.38 6.57 0.99
C LEU A 183 -11.56 6.92 2.23
N VAL A 184 -12.26 7.19 3.32
CA VAL A 184 -11.65 7.44 4.63
C VAL A 184 -12.34 6.61 5.72
N ASN A 185 -11.60 6.37 6.82
CA ASN A 185 -12.07 5.77 8.06
C ASN A 185 -11.52 6.59 9.23
N GLU A 186 -12.39 6.98 10.15
CA GLU A 186 -12.08 7.74 11.37
C GLU A 186 -12.16 6.84 12.61
#